data_d98c42d56b90e9273a272a17d3b43b3d
#
_entry.id   d98c42d56b90e9273a272a17d3b43b3d
#
_cell.length_a   1.000
_cell.length_b   1.000
_cell.length_c   1.000
_cell.angle_alpha   90.00
_cell.angle_beta   90.00
_cell.angle_gamma   90.00
#
_symmetry.space_group_name_H-M   'P 1'
#
loop_
_entity.id
_entity.type
_entity.pdbx_description
1 polymer ?
#
loop_
_entity_poly.entity_id
_entity_poly.type
_entity_poly.pdbx_seq_one_letter_code
_entity_poly.pdbx_strand_id
1 'polypeptide(L)'
;MKYSTFEELPVWQAAAEFALKTFEFTNRADLRGLGDLKSQLERSALSVSNNIAEGFERGSTSELIQFLYISRGSAGESRSMLRICEPLPRFSNFRSEISDLIGRAVNISKQLHGWLESLKNTEIKGVKFYTDRDKAQIARAREFEEFDREMEQYKRELFERLNARSAGSDS
;
A
#
# COMPACT_ATOMS: atom_id res chain seq x y z
N MET A 1 4.66 3.33 12.06
CA MET A 1 3.40 2.57 11.85
C MET A 1 2.92 1.98 13.15
N LYS A 2 1.58 1.69 13.26
CA LYS A 2 0.99 1.02 14.44
C LYS A 2 1.27 -0.49 14.47
N TYR A 3 1.57 -1.10 13.32
CA TYR A 3 1.75 -2.54 13.14
C TYR A 3 3.21 -2.88 12.84
N SER A 4 3.71 -3.95 13.46
CA SER A 4 5.09 -4.42 13.33
C SER A 4 5.26 -5.43 12.22
N THR A 5 4.23 -6.24 11.95
CA THR A 5 4.22 -7.26 10.90
C THR A 5 2.94 -7.15 10.07
N PHE A 6 2.94 -7.73 8.86
CA PHE A 6 1.76 -7.69 7.99
C PHE A 6 0.60 -8.53 8.54
N GLU A 7 0.89 -9.58 9.32
CA GLU A 7 -0.12 -10.45 9.94
C GLU A 7 -1.01 -9.70 10.93
N GLU A 8 -0.51 -8.61 11.51
CA GLU A 8 -1.28 -7.74 12.41
C GLU A 8 -2.27 -6.83 11.67
N LEU A 9 -2.16 -6.71 10.34
CA LEU A 9 -3.02 -5.85 9.54
C LEU A 9 -4.43 -6.44 9.41
N PRO A 10 -5.49 -5.76 9.86
CA PRO A 10 -6.86 -6.28 9.72
C PRO A 10 -7.25 -6.58 8.27
N VAL A 11 -6.76 -5.78 7.31
CA VAL A 11 -7.03 -6.00 5.88
C VAL A 11 -6.32 -7.23 5.34
N TRP A 12 -5.12 -7.56 5.85
CA TRP A 12 -4.43 -8.79 5.47
C TRP A 12 -5.15 -10.01 6.03
N GLN A 13 -5.57 -9.96 7.30
CA GLN A 13 -6.34 -11.05 7.94
C GLN A 13 -7.65 -11.30 7.18
N ALA A 14 -8.38 -10.25 6.81
CA ALA A 14 -9.58 -10.37 6.00
C ALA A 14 -9.30 -10.97 4.61
N ALA A 15 -8.17 -10.62 3.98
CA ALA A 15 -7.75 -11.15 2.69
C ALA A 15 -7.33 -12.63 2.78
N ALA A 16 -6.63 -13.02 3.84
CA ALA A 16 -6.25 -14.41 4.08
C ALA A 16 -7.49 -15.29 4.31
N GLU A 17 -8.44 -14.83 5.13
CA GLU A 17 -9.72 -15.53 5.34
C GLU A 17 -10.51 -15.64 4.04
N PHE A 18 -10.55 -14.59 3.22
CA PHE A 18 -11.19 -14.63 1.92
C PHE A 18 -10.57 -15.68 0.99
N ALA A 19 -9.23 -15.79 0.95
CA ALA A 19 -8.55 -16.80 0.16
C ALA A 19 -8.88 -18.22 0.64
N LEU A 20 -8.86 -18.47 1.96
CA LEU A 20 -9.21 -19.77 2.53
C LEU A 20 -10.64 -20.17 2.20
N LYS A 21 -11.61 -19.28 2.36
CA LYS A 21 -13.01 -19.54 2.00
C LYS A 21 -13.21 -19.74 0.50
N THR A 22 -12.42 -19.07 -0.32
CA THR A 22 -12.42 -19.27 -1.78
C THR A 22 -11.93 -20.68 -2.12
N PHE A 23 -10.86 -21.19 -1.48
CA PHE A 23 -10.38 -22.56 -1.66
C PHE A 23 -11.42 -23.60 -1.19
N GLU A 24 -12.09 -23.36 -0.05
CA GLU A 24 -13.17 -24.23 0.41
C GLU A 24 -14.32 -24.30 -0.60
N PHE A 25 -14.75 -23.16 -1.13
CA PHE A 25 -15.77 -23.08 -2.18
C PHE A 25 -15.34 -23.83 -3.44
N THR A 26 -14.16 -23.55 -3.99
CA THR A 26 -13.69 -24.14 -5.26
C THR A 26 -13.44 -25.64 -5.17
N ASN A 27 -13.14 -26.18 -3.98
CA ASN A 27 -12.99 -27.62 -3.74
C ASN A 27 -14.33 -28.37 -3.68
N ARG A 28 -15.43 -27.69 -3.33
CA ARG A 28 -16.77 -28.30 -3.22
C ARG A 28 -17.65 -28.04 -4.44
N ALA A 29 -17.44 -26.92 -5.11
CA ALA A 29 -18.22 -26.51 -6.29
C ALA A 29 -17.76 -27.25 -7.55
N ASP A 30 -18.71 -27.63 -8.41
CA ASP A 30 -18.39 -28.21 -9.72
C ASP A 30 -18.04 -27.10 -10.73
N LEU A 31 -16.75 -26.88 -10.90
CA LEU A 31 -16.18 -25.89 -11.82
C LEU A 31 -15.74 -26.49 -13.16
N ARG A 32 -16.00 -27.79 -13.40
CA ARG A 32 -15.62 -28.48 -14.66
C ARG A 32 -16.32 -27.86 -15.85
N GLY A 33 -15.60 -27.71 -16.95
CA GLY A 33 -16.13 -27.13 -18.20
C GLY A 33 -16.26 -25.60 -18.20
N LEU A 34 -15.78 -24.94 -17.14
CA LEU A 34 -15.70 -23.46 -17.09
C LEU A 34 -14.26 -22.95 -17.39
N GLY A 35 -13.53 -23.70 -18.21
CA GLY A 35 -12.14 -23.37 -18.53
C GLY A 35 -11.25 -23.39 -17.28
N ASP A 36 -10.43 -22.36 -17.14
CA ASP A 36 -9.45 -22.23 -16.06
C ASP A 36 -9.98 -21.44 -14.84
N LEU A 37 -11.31 -21.31 -14.73
CA LEU A 37 -11.95 -20.46 -13.72
C LEU A 37 -11.53 -20.81 -12.28
N LYS A 38 -11.42 -22.10 -11.94
CA LYS A 38 -10.96 -22.55 -10.62
C LYS A 38 -9.59 -21.96 -10.30
N SER A 39 -8.62 -22.22 -11.16
CA SER A 39 -7.23 -21.77 -10.98
C SER A 39 -7.11 -20.24 -10.94
N GLN A 40 -7.86 -19.55 -11.79
CA GLN A 40 -7.86 -18.08 -11.82
C GLN A 40 -8.47 -17.49 -10.55
N LEU A 41 -9.60 -18.03 -10.06
CA LEU A 41 -10.25 -17.57 -8.85
C LEU A 41 -9.38 -17.80 -7.61
N GLU A 42 -8.76 -18.97 -7.49
CA GLU A 42 -7.84 -19.30 -6.40
C GLU A 42 -6.60 -18.40 -6.41
N ARG A 43 -5.99 -18.21 -7.58
CA ARG A 43 -4.82 -17.33 -7.72
C ARG A 43 -5.15 -15.87 -7.41
N SER A 44 -6.26 -15.35 -7.94
CA SER A 44 -6.64 -13.96 -7.68
C SER A 44 -7.00 -13.75 -6.21
N ALA A 45 -7.68 -14.69 -5.56
CA ALA A 45 -8.00 -14.59 -4.14
C ALA A 45 -6.73 -14.60 -3.27
N LEU A 46 -5.78 -15.51 -3.53
CA LEU A 46 -4.50 -15.57 -2.83
C LEU A 46 -3.64 -14.31 -3.10
N SER A 47 -3.67 -13.79 -4.32
CA SER A 47 -2.94 -12.59 -4.72
C SER A 47 -3.32 -11.37 -3.90
N VAL A 48 -4.53 -11.30 -3.34
CA VAL A 48 -4.95 -10.19 -2.48
C VAL A 48 -4.07 -10.09 -1.25
N SER A 49 -3.95 -11.16 -0.47
CA SER A 49 -3.14 -11.20 0.75
C SER A 49 -1.64 -11.11 0.46
N ASN A 50 -1.16 -11.77 -0.59
CA ASN A 50 0.25 -11.77 -0.96
C ASN A 50 0.74 -10.37 -1.33
N ASN A 51 -0.02 -9.58 -2.10
CA ASN A 51 0.37 -8.22 -2.45
C ASN A 51 0.33 -7.27 -1.24
N ILE A 52 -0.57 -7.47 -0.28
CA ILE A 52 -0.55 -6.71 0.98
C ILE A 52 0.76 -6.99 1.74
N ALA A 53 1.11 -8.27 1.90
CA ALA A 53 2.31 -8.70 2.59
C ALA A 53 3.57 -8.18 1.88
N GLU A 54 3.68 -8.40 0.56
CA GLU A 54 4.83 -7.92 -0.22
C GLU A 54 4.99 -6.41 -0.13
N GLY A 55 3.92 -5.64 -0.32
CA GLY A 55 3.98 -4.18 -0.20
C GLY A 55 4.37 -3.73 1.21
N PHE A 56 3.94 -4.46 2.25
CA PHE A 56 4.32 -4.19 3.63
C PHE A 56 5.82 -4.41 3.85
N GLU A 57 6.42 -5.45 3.30
CA GLU A 57 7.84 -5.80 3.45
C GLU A 57 8.79 -4.95 2.57
N ARG A 58 8.29 -4.28 1.52
CA ARG A 58 9.10 -3.49 0.57
C ARG A 58 9.74 -2.22 1.14
N GLY A 59 9.52 -1.83 2.35
CA GLY A 59 10.23 -0.74 3.02
C GLY A 59 9.96 0.69 2.52
N SER A 60 9.30 0.93 1.39
CA SER A 60 8.96 2.27 0.90
C SER A 60 7.45 2.47 0.78
N THR A 61 6.97 3.69 1.07
CA THR A 61 5.55 4.03 0.95
C THR A 61 5.06 3.96 -0.49
N SER A 62 5.90 4.31 -1.47
CA SER A 62 5.56 4.28 -2.90
C SER A 62 5.33 2.86 -3.39
N GLU A 63 6.20 1.92 -3.02
CA GLU A 63 6.02 0.51 -3.36
C GLU A 63 4.81 -0.08 -2.65
N LEU A 64 4.62 0.21 -1.35
CA LEU A 64 3.41 -0.20 -0.63
C LEU A 64 2.14 0.24 -1.38
N ILE A 65 2.05 1.49 -1.82
CA ILE A 65 0.91 2.00 -2.59
C ILE A 65 0.71 1.19 -3.87
N GLN A 66 1.77 0.88 -4.61
CA GLN A 66 1.68 0.07 -5.84
C GLN A 66 1.10 -1.32 -5.56
N PHE A 67 1.63 -2.02 -4.55
CA PHE A 67 1.16 -3.36 -4.19
C PHE A 67 -0.26 -3.37 -3.64
N LEU A 68 -0.68 -2.34 -2.92
CA LEU A 68 -2.08 -2.19 -2.48
C LEU A 68 -3.04 -1.98 -3.67
N TYR A 69 -2.61 -1.29 -4.74
CA TYR A 69 -3.40 -1.21 -5.97
C TYR A 69 -3.53 -2.57 -6.67
N ILE A 70 -2.44 -3.36 -6.74
CA ILE A 70 -2.46 -4.71 -7.31
C ILE A 70 -3.38 -5.62 -6.48
N SER A 71 -3.26 -5.57 -5.16
CA SER A 71 -4.14 -6.30 -4.23
C SER A 71 -5.61 -5.96 -4.45
N ARG A 72 -5.95 -4.67 -4.57
CA ARG A 72 -7.31 -4.21 -4.85
C ARG A 72 -7.81 -4.68 -6.22
N GLY A 73 -6.95 -4.70 -7.23
CA GLY A 73 -7.24 -5.28 -8.55
C GLY A 73 -7.59 -6.75 -8.45
N SER A 74 -6.80 -7.54 -7.72
CA SER A 74 -7.02 -8.97 -7.50
C SER A 74 -8.34 -9.27 -6.76
N ALA A 75 -8.71 -8.45 -5.78
CA ALA A 75 -10.02 -8.54 -5.13
C ALA A 75 -11.18 -8.23 -6.12
N GLY A 76 -10.97 -7.27 -7.02
CA GLY A 76 -11.90 -6.95 -8.11
C GLY A 76 -12.07 -8.10 -9.10
N GLU A 77 -10.97 -8.74 -9.51
CA GLU A 77 -10.95 -9.89 -10.40
C GLU A 77 -11.71 -11.09 -9.79
N SER A 78 -11.40 -11.45 -8.55
CA SER A 78 -12.09 -12.52 -7.82
C SER A 78 -13.60 -12.25 -7.74
N ARG A 79 -13.97 -11.00 -7.38
CA ARG A 79 -15.38 -10.58 -7.33
C ARG A 79 -16.07 -10.69 -8.70
N SER A 80 -15.40 -10.34 -9.79
CA SER A 80 -15.94 -10.45 -11.14
C SER A 80 -16.26 -11.90 -11.49
N MET A 81 -15.33 -12.83 -11.22
CA MET A 81 -15.54 -14.26 -11.46
C MET A 81 -16.68 -14.83 -10.61
N LEU A 82 -16.77 -14.46 -9.33
CA LEU A 82 -17.88 -14.87 -8.46
C LEU A 82 -19.23 -14.35 -8.94
N ARG A 83 -19.29 -13.12 -9.46
CA ARG A 83 -20.51 -12.56 -10.07
C ARG A 83 -20.94 -13.30 -11.33
N ILE A 84 -19.99 -13.83 -12.10
CA ILE A 84 -20.29 -14.69 -13.27
C ILE A 84 -20.86 -16.04 -12.80
N CYS A 85 -20.33 -16.60 -11.71
CA CYS A 85 -20.81 -17.87 -11.14
C CYS A 85 -22.23 -17.76 -10.55
N GLU A 86 -22.56 -16.63 -9.91
CA GLU A 86 -23.78 -16.44 -9.11
C GLU A 86 -25.08 -16.83 -9.84
N PRO A 87 -25.33 -16.46 -11.11
CA PRO A 87 -26.55 -16.80 -11.84
C PRO A 87 -26.56 -18.22 -12.39
N LEU A 88 -25.45 -18.96 -12.42
CA LEU A 88 -25.38 -20.26 -13.06
C LEU A 88 -26.15 -21.30 -12.24
N PRO A 89 -27.05 -22.10 -12.89
CA PRO A 89 -27.88 -23.09 -12.19
C PRO A 89 -27.08 -24.13 -11.39
N ARG A 90 -25.88 -24.51 -11.86
CA ARG A 90 -25.00 -25.45 -11.16
C ARG A 90 -24.52 -24.98 -9.79
N PHE A 91 -24.57 -23.66 -9.54
CA PHE A 91 -24.19 -23.07 -8.24
C PHE A 91 -25.41 -22.68 -7.38
N SER A 92 -26.60 -23.14 -7.71
CA SER A 92 -27.83 -22.83 -6.93
C SER A 92 -27.69 -23.10 -5.43
N ASN A 93 -27.02 -24.19 -5.06
CA ASN A 93 -26.77 -24.58 -3.68
C ASN A 93 -25.64 -23.77 -3.00
N PHE A 94 -24.88 -23.00 -3.77
CA PHE A 94 -23.77 -22.16 -3.29
C PHE A 94 -24.06 -20.65 -3.31
N ARG A 95 -25.28 -20.23 -3.63
CA ARG A 95 -25.62 -18.81 -3.79
C ARG A 95 -25.28 -17.98 -2.55
N SER A 96 -25.60 -18.49 -1.36
CA SER A 96 -25.30 -17.79 -0.11
C SER A 96 -23.80 -17.64 0.11
N GLU A 97 -23.01 -18.68 -0.18
CA GLU A 97 -21.56 -18.68 -0.05
C GLU A 97 -20.90 -17.76 -1.09
N ILE A 98 -21.34 -17.80 -2.34
CA ILE A 98 -20.89 -16.88 -3.40
C ILE A 98 -21.19 -15.44 -3.00
N SER A 99 -22.39 -15.16 -2.47
CA SER A 99 -22.75 -13.83 -1.99
C SER A 99 -21.88 -13.37 -0.83
N ASP A 100 -21.55 -14.25 0.14
CA ASP A 100 -20.60 -13.95 1.23
C ASP A 100 -19.20 -13.62 0.67
N LEU A 101 -18.67 -14.44 -0.24
CA LEU A 101 -17.38 -14.21 -0.87
C LEU A 101 -17.35 -12.86 -1.62
N ILE A 102 -18.39 -12.52 -2.35
CA ILE A 102 -18.53 -11.22 -3.01
C ILE A 102 -18.51 -10.09 -1.99
N GLY A 103 -19.27 -10.23 -0.89
CA GLY A 103 -19.31 -9.26 0.21
C GLY A 103 -17.93 -9.03 0.84
N ARG A 104 -17.18 -10.11 1.05
CA ARG A 104 -15.78 -10.05 1.57
C ARG A 104 -14.85 -9.31 0.61
N ALA A 105 -14.88 -9.64 -0.68
CA ALA A 105 -14.07 -8.96 -1.69
C ALA A 105 -14.38 -7.45 -1.77
N VAL A 106 -15.66 -7.05 -1.65
CA VAL A 106 -16.08 -5.65 -1.56
C VAL A 106 -15.52 -4.97 -0.32
N ASN A 107 -15.61 -5.63 0.84
CA ASN A 107 -15.12 -5.08 2.11
C ASN A 107 -13.59 -4.87 2.07
N ILE A 108 -12.83 -5.86 1.59
CA ILE A 108 -11.39 -5.77 1.39
C ILE A 108 -11.05 -4.59 0.47
N SER A 109 -11.75 -4.46 -0.67
CA SER A 109 -11.54 -3.34 -1.60
C SER A 109 -11.78 -1.98 -0.96
N LYS A 110 -12.77 -1.86 -0.05
CA LYS A 110 -13.04 -0.62 0.72
C LYS A 110 -11.93 -0.33 1.72
N GLN A 111 -11.46 -1.34 2.47
CA GLN A 111 -10.35 -1.19 3.41
C GLN A 111 -9.07 -0.75 2.71
N LEU A 112 -8.73 -1.40 1.58
CA LEU A 112 -7.57 -1.04 0.75
C LEU A 112 -7.68 0.39 0.22
N HIS A 113 -8.86 0.80 -0.24
CA HIS A 113 -9.09 2.17 -0.70
C HIS A 113 -8.87 3.19 0.43
N GLY A 114 -9.46 2.98 1.59
CA GLY A 114 -9.26 3.87 2.75
C GLY A 114 -7.79 3.97 3.16
N TRP A 115 -7.06 2.86 3.15
CA TRP A 115 -5.63 2.85 3.45
C TRP A 115 -4.81 3.59 2.39
N LEU A 116 -5.09 3.36 1.10
CA LEU A 116 -4.46 4.08 -0.02
C LEU A 116 -4.64 5.60 0.09
N GLU A 117 -5.86 6.06 0.39
CA GLU A 117 -6.13 7.49 0.57
C GLU A 117 -5.37 8.06 1.79
N SER A 118 -5.31 7.31 2.89
CA SER A 118 -4.51 7.70 4.06
C SER A 118 -3.03 7.83 3.72
N LEU A 119 -2.46 6.88 2.96
CA LEU A 119 -1.05 6.91 2.56
C LEU A 119 -0.72 8.07 1.62
N LYS A 120 -1.61 8.39 0.67
CA LYS A 120 -1.43 9.50 -0.26
C LYS A 120 -1.46 10.86 0.43
N ASN A 121 -2.32 11.01 1.45
CA ASN A 121 -2.49 12.24 2.20
C ASN A 121 -1.45 12.41 3.32
N THR A 122 -0.55 11.45 3.51
CA THR A 122 0.52 11.54 4.50
C THR A 122 1.68 12.32 3.92
N GLU A 123 2.18 13.33 4.64
CA GLU A 123 3.38 14.11 4.27
C GLU A 123 4.67 13.27 4.26
N ILE A 124 4.64 12.08 4.86
CA ILE A 124 5.78 11.16 4.93
C ILE A 124 5.94 10.45 3.58
N LYS A 125 6.64 11.10 2.66
CA LYS A 125 7.13 10.52 1.42
C LYS A 125 8.52 9.98 1.68
N GLY A 126 8.67 8.68 1.92
CA GLY A 126 10.00 8.12 2.16
C GLY A 126 10.03 6.61 2.46
N VAL A 127 11.18 6.11 2.78
CA VAL A 127 11.44 4.71 3.14
C VAL A 127 10.68 4.37 4.43
N LYS A 128 9.93 3.28 4.39
CA LYS A 128 9.06 2.85 5.50
C LYS A 128 9.86 2.34 6.71
N PHE A 129 11.00 1.74 6.45
CA PHE A 129 11.97 1.28 7.44
C PHE A 129 13.31 1.94 7.15
N TYR A 130 13.71 2.85 8.03
CA TYR A 130 15.08 3.37 8.02
C TYR A 130 15.96 2.36 8.73
N THR A 131 16.98 1.84 8.06
CA THR A 131 18.11 1.23 8.77
C THR A 131 18.83 2.30 9.58
N ASP A 132 19.59 1.93 10.60
CA ASP A 132 20.38 2.92 11.36
C ASP A 132 21.36 3.69 10.46
N ARG A 133 21.79 3.07 9.34
CA ARG A 133 22.59 3.71 8.30
C ARG A 133 21.79 4.78 7.54
N ASP A 134 20.53 4.50 7.20
CA ASP A 134 19.66 5.46 6.50
C ASP A 134 19.29 6.64 7.41
N LYS A 135 19.04 6.38 8.70
CA LYS A 135 18.82 7.42 9.72
C LYS A 135 20.04 8.34 9.85
N ALA A 136 21.25 7.75 9.88
CA ALA A 136 22.50 8.51 9.95
C ALA A 136 22.71 9.34 8.67
N GLN A 137 22.38 8.82 7.49
CA GLN A 137 22.51 9.54 6.23
C GLN A 137 21.54 10.71 6.13
N ILE A 138 20.27 10.52 6.57
CA ILE A 138 19.25 11.58 6.63
C ILE A 138 19.62 12.66 7.65
N ALA A 139 20.16 12.25 8.83
CA ALA A 139 20.63 13.21 9.83
C ALA A 139 21.75 14.09 9.26
N ARG A 140 22.75 13.47 8.60
CA ARG A 140 23.83 14.21 7.93
C ARG A 140 23.34 15.15 6.84
N ALA A 141 22.37 14.72 6.04
CA ALA A 141 21.78 15.57 4.98
C ALA A 141 21.10 16.80 5.60
N ARG A 142 20.35 16.64 6.70
CA ARG A 142 19.71 17.74 7.42
C ARG A 142 20.74 18.70 8.04
N GLU A 143 21.79 18.18 8.67
CA GLU A 143 22.89 18.99 9.22
C GLU A 143 23.58 19.81 8.12
N PHE A 144 23.77 19.21 6.93
CA PHE A 144 24.36 19.90 5.80
C PHE A 144 23.46 21.03 5.26
N GLU A 145 22.14 20.77 5.12
CA GLU A 145 21.17 21.79 4.70
C GLU A 145 21.04 22.93 5.74
N GLU A 146 21.20 22.63 7.02
CA GLU A 146 21.17 23.63 8.09
C GLU A 146 22.44 24.49 8.06
N PHE A 147 23.60 23.86 7.92
CA PHE A 147 24.89 24.53 7.70
C PHE A 147 24.88 25.44 6.47
N ASP A 148 24.36 24.97 5.33
CA ASP A 148 24.27 25.79 4.11
C ASP A 148 23.38 27.02 4.33
N ARG A 149 22.26 26.87 5.04
CA ARG A 149 21.39 28.00 5.39
C ARG A 149 22.09 29.03 6.30
N GLU A 150 22.82 28.56 7.31
CA GLU A 150 23.60 29.42 8.20
C GLU A 150 24.72 30.16 7.46
N MET A 151 25.41 29.47 6.54
CA MET A 151 26.46 30.06 5.71
C MET A 151 25.90 31.11 4.74
N GLU A 152 24.75 30.88 4.15
CA GLU A 152 24.08 31.85 3.28
C GLU A 152 23.61 33.10 4.07
N GLN A 153 23.14 32.90 5.31
CA GLN A 153 22.80 34.02 6.20
C GLN A 153 24.05 34.80 6.59
N TYR A 154 25.13 34.13 6.99
CA TYR A 154 26.39 34.77 7.34
C TYR A 154 26.97 35.58 6.17
N LYS A 155 26.95 35.04 4.95
CA LYS A 155 27.38 35.76 3.74
C LYS A 155 26.58 37.04 3.51
N ARG A 156 25.25 36.99 3.70
CA ARG A 156 24.39 38.18 3.60
C ARG A 156 24.74 39.24 4.64
N GLU A 157 24.88 38.83 5.88
CA GLU A 157 25.24 39.76 6.99
C GLU A 157 26.63 40.38 6.77
N LEU A 158 27.59 39.57 6.29
CA LEU A 158 28.93 40.06 5.96
C LEU A 158 28.91 41.07 4.82
N PHE A 159 28.15 40.81 3.76
CA PHE A 159 27.98 41.70 2.62
C PHE A 159 27.34 43.03 3.04
N GLU A 160 26.33 43.00 3.89
CA GLU A 160 25.69 44.23 4.45
C GLU A 160 26.66 45.04 5.28
N ARG A 161 27.46 44.38 6.15
CA ARG A 161 28.50 45.06 6.96
C ARG A 161 29.60 45.72 6.10
N LEU A 162 30.01 45.04 5.02
CA LEU A 162 31.02 45.59 4.10
C LEU A 162 30.49 46.81 3.35
N ASN A 163 29.25 46.77 2.86
CA ASN A 163 28.60 47.86 2.18
C ASN A 163 28.37 49.06 3.11
N ALA A 164 27.98 48.84 4.37
CA ALA A 164 27.81 49.88 5.37
C ALA A 164 29.12 50.60 5.71
N ARG A 165 30.26 49.87 5.71
CA ARG A 165 31.59 50.46 5.93
C ARG A 165 32.08 51.26 4.73
N SER A 166 31.80 50.86 3.50
CA SER A 166 32.19 51.62 2.30
C SER A 166 31.36 52.92 2.16
N ALA A 167 30.11 52.95 2.59
CA ALA A 167 29.25 54.10 2.57
C ALA A 167 29.60 55.16 3.66
N GLY A 168 30.31 54.76 4.72
CA GLY A 168 30.76 55.69 5.80
C GLY A 168 32.16 56.27 5.63
N SER A 169 32.90 55.91 4.56
CA SER A 169 34.27 56.43 4.30
C SER A 169 34.32 57.59 3.29
N ASP A 170 33.19 57.97 2.73
CA ASP A 170 33.07 59.08 1.77
C ASP A 170 32.45 60.37 2.35
N SER A 171 32.57 60.53 3.69
CA SER A 171 32.07 61.73 4.40
C SER A 171 33.18 62.57 5.02
#